data_58bddeec88665d174d2753b240bb0473
#
_entry.id   58bddeec88665d174d2753b240bb0473
#
_cell.length_a   1.000
_cell.length_b   1.000
_cell.length_c   1.000
_cell.angle_alpha   90.00
_cell.angle_beta   90.00
_cell.angle_gamma   90.00
#
_symmetry.space_group_name_H-M   'P 1'
#
loop_
_entity.id
_entity.type
_entity.pdbx_description
1 polymer ?
#
loop_
_entity_poly.entity_id
_entity_poly.type
_entity_poly.pdbx_seq_one_letter_code
_entity_poly.pdbx_strand_id
1 'polypeptide(L)'
;MKLSIGKYKMGRKYDFWDVSRDRKKKPIPLSDRILELVALAMAVIMLVLTGFLYSQAPDTVPSHFNFAMEADAWSGKGIYWLLAGVMLVGMAICASAAYNRKLVNLPIRLKEPVFYRQIGLIGRMCRIMTLVLSLMWLAILLAMSASFIGMPEDVAITFIPMTVALMLGVILFYTLKIWWIGRVL
;
A
#
# COMPACT_ATOMS: atom_id res chain seq x y z
N MET A 1 19.22 -14.33 54.32
CA MET A 1 18.59 -14.55 53.00
C MET A 1 18.08 -13.20 52.47
N LYS A 2 18.92 -12.47 51.68
CA LYS A 2 18.57 -11.15 51.15
C LYS A 2 17.95 -11.33 49.76
N LEU A 3 16.66 -11.10 49.66
CA LEU A 3 15.94 -10.99 48.38
C LEU A 3 16.38 -9.69 47.71
N SER A 4 17.19 -9.84 46.66
CA SER A 4 17.53 -8.75 45.73
C SER A 4 16.33 -8.49 44.84
N ILE A 5 15.51 -7.51 45.18
CA ILE A 5 14.49 -6.98 44.29
C ILE A 5 15.20 -6.22 43.19
N GLY A 6 15.24 -6.83 41.99
CA GLY A 6 15.84 -6.21 40.81
C GLY A 6 15.19 -4.87 40.53
N LYS A 7 16.00 -3.80 40.56
CA LYS A 7 15.60 -2.46 40.16
C LYS A 7 15.12 -2.50 38.71
N TYR A 8 13.83 -2.50 38.49
CA TYR A 8 13.25 -2.13 37.20
C TYR A 8 13.70 -0.70 36.87
N LYS A 9 14.64 -0.55 35.97
CA LYS A 9 14.98 0.76 35.39
C LYS A 9 13.76 1.26 34.61
N MET A 10 12.96 2.08 35.29
CA MET A 10 11.86 2.83 34.70
C MET A 10 12.44 3.73 33.59
N GLY A 11 11.96 3.56 32.36
CA GLY A 11 11.94 4.62 31.34
C GLY A 11 13.26 4.90 30.64
N ARG A 12 13.84 3.94 29.90
CA ARG A 12 14.51 4.38 28.68
C ARG A 12 13.42 4.79 27.69
N LYS A 13 13.27 6.11 27.45
CA LYS A 13 12.60 6.63 26.27
C LYS A 13 13.36 6.01 25.08
N TYR A 14 12.80 4.96 24.48
CA TYR A 14 13.37 4.42 23.27
C TYR A 14 13.23 5.49 22.21
N ASP A 15 14.35 6.09 21.86
CA ASP A 15 14.41 6.97 20.72
C ASP A 15 14.08 6.13 19.50
N PHE A 16 13.08 6.55 18.73
CA PHE A 16 12.64 5.89 17.49
C PHE A 16 13.82 5.53 16.55
N TRP A 17 14.97 6.21 16.77
CA TRP A 17 16.22 6.05 16.04
C TRP A 17 17.10 4.91 16.54
N ASP A 18 17.04 4.54 17.83
CA ASP A 18 17.88 3.47 18.41
C ASP A 18 17.44 2.08 17.96
N VAL A 19 16.15 1.90 17.72
CA VAL A 19 15.59 0.62 17.26
C VAL A 19 16.06 0.23 15.85
N SER A 20 16.56 1.19 15.07
CA SER A 20 17.14 0.90 13.75
C SER A 20 18.55 0.29 13.86
N ARG A 21 19.26 0.49 14.98
CA ARG A 21 20.60 -0.03 15.22
C ARG A 21 20.62 -1.46 15.78
N ASP A 22 19.63 -1.82 16.58
CA ASP A 22 19.62 -3.10 17.31
C ASP A 22 18.93 -4.24 16.54
N ARG A 23 18.81 -4.10 15.23
CA ARG A 23 18.35 -5.17 14.36
C ARG A 23 19.43 -6.26 14.24
N LYS A 24 19.45 -7.21 15.12
CA LYS A 24 19.67 -8.60 14.66
C LYS A 24 18.55 -8.88 13.69
N LYS A 25 18.84 -8.79 12.39
CA LYS A 25 17.89 -8.86 11.28
C LYS A 25 17.12 -10.18 11.41
N LYS A 26 15.93 -10.15 11.99
CA LYS A 26 15.04 -11.31 11.85
C LYS A 26 14.80 -11.49 10.35
N PRO A 27 15.00 -12.70 9.82
CA PRO A 27 14.75 -12.94 8.40
C PRO A 27 13.30 -12.60 8.06
N ILE A 28 13.12 -11.97 6.90
CA ILE A 28 11.79 -11.64 6.40
C ILE A 28 11.04 -12.97 6.19
N PRO A 29 9.82 -13.15 6.72
CA PRO A 29 9.03 -14.35 6.52
C PRO A 29 8.84 -14.65 5.02
N LEU A 30 8.81 -15.94 4.66
CA LEU A 30 8.61 -16.35 3.26
C LEU A 30 7.33 -15.75 2.66
N SER A 31 6.25 -15.69 3.45
CA SER A 31 4.99 -15.06 3.04
C SER A 31 5.16 -13.58 2.63
N ASP A 32 6.03 -12.85 3.31
CA ASP A 32 6.27 -11.43 3.01
C ASP A 32 7.14 -11.26 1.76
N ARG A 33 8.08 -12.20 1.51
CA ARG A 33 8.85 -12.24 0.25
C ARG A 33 7.96 -12.58 -0.95
N ILE A 34 7.02 -13.50 -0.78
CA ILE A 34 6.03 -13.82 -1.82
C ILE A 34 5.21 -12.58 -2.17
N LEU A 35 4.73 -11.83 -1.17
CA LEU A 35 3.99 -10.57 -1.41
C LEU A 35 4.83 -9.56 -2.23
N GLU A 36 6.13 -9.45 -1.95
CA GLU A 36 7.04 -8.56 -2.69
C GLU A 36 7.22 -9.01 -4.14
N LEU A 37 7.42 -10.31 -4.36
CA LEU A 37 7.57 -10.85 -5.71
C LEU A 37 6.29 -10.70 -6.53
N VAL A 38 5.12 -10.96 -5.92
CA VAL A 38 3.82 -10.75 -6.56
C VAL A 38 3.61 -9.27 -6.89
N ALA A 39 3.94 -8.36 -5.96
CA ALA A 39 3.84 -6.92 -6.21
C ALA A 39 4.74 -6.46 -7.36
N LEU A 40 5.96 -6.97 -7.44
CA LEU A 40 6.87 -6.69 -8.56
C LEU A 40 6.32 -7.22 -9.89
N ALA A 41 5.84 -8.47 -9.90
CA ALA A 41 5.22 -9.07 -11.09
C ALA A 41 4.00 -8.24 -11.55
N MET A 42 3.14 -7.82 -10.61
CA MET A 42 1.99 -6.97 -10.92
C MET A 42 2.41 -5.62 -11.49
N ALA A 43 3.47 -4.99 -10.97
CA ALA A 43 3.99 -3.73 -11.51
C ALA A 43 4.43 -3.89 -12.99
N VAL A 44 5.12 -4.98 -13.30
CA VAL A 44 5.54 -5.28 -14.68
C VAL A 44 4.33 -5.52 -15.59
N ILE A 45 3.37 -6.33 -15.13
CA ILE A 45 2.12 -6.60 -15.87
C ILE A 45 1.37 -5.29 -16.14
N MET A 46 1.26 -4.41 -15.14
CA MET A 46 0.57 -3.13 -15.30
C MET A 46 1.29 -2.20 -16.27
N LEU A 47 2.62 -2.19 -16.31
CA LEU A 47 3.38 -1.43 -17.30
C LEU A 47 3.14 -1.95 -18.72
N VAL A 48 3.17 -3.26 -18.91
CA VAL A 48 2.89 -3.88 -20.22
C VAL A 48 1.46 -3.58 -20.66
N LEU A 49 0.49 -3.73 -19.76
CA LEU A 49 -0.91 -3.42 -20.04
C LEU A 49 -1.12 -1.93 -20.36
N THR A 50 -0.45 -1.03 -19.63
CA THR A 50 -0.48 0.41 -19.92
C THR A 50 0.03 0.70 -21.32
N GLY A 51 1.17 0.13 -21.72
CA GLY A 51 1.71 0.29 -23.07
C GLY A 51 0.80 -0.28 -24.17
N PHE A 52 0.18 -1.43 -23.91
CA PHE A 52 -0.78 -2.06 -24.82
C PHE A 52 -2.04 -1.17 -25.00
N LEU A 53 -2.66 -0.72 -23.92
CA LEU A 53 -3.83 0.15 -23.98
C LEU A 53 -3.50 1.50 -24.61
N TYR A 54 -2.36 2.10 -24.27
CA TYR A 54 -1.87 3.33 -24.89
C TYR A 54 -1.75 3.21 -26.42
N SER A 55 -1.28 2.06 -26.90
CA SER A 55 -1.11 1.85 -28.37
C SER A 55 -2.43 1.80 -29.12
N GLN A 56 -3.51 1.41 -28.46
CA GLN A 56 -4.85 1.30 -29.03
C GLN A 56 -5.74 2.50 -28.71
N ALA A 57 -5.35 3.33 -27.74
CA ALA A 57 -6.13 4.45 -27.28
C ALA A 57 -6.30 5.53 -28.36
N PRO A 58 -7.49 6.12 -28.49
CA PRO A 58 -7.70 7.31 -29.28
C PRO A 58 -6.87 8.49 -28.74
N ASP A 59 -6.75 9.58 -29.50
CA ASP A 59 -5.92 10.73 -29.10
C ASP A 59 -6.38 11.39 -27.81
N THR A 60 -7.68 11.30 -27.49
CA THR A 60 -8.27 11.78 -26.24
C THR A 60 -8.96 10.67 -25.51
N VAL A 61 -8.76 10.61 -24.17
CA VAL A 61 -9.36 9.61 -23.28
C VAL A 61 -9.89 10.27 -22.03
N PRO A 62 -10.87 9.66 -21.34
CA PRO A 62 -11.33 10.16 -20.04
C PRO A 62 -10.18 10.26 -19.05
N SER A 63 -10.07 11.39 -18.35
CA SER A 63 -8.99 11.63 -17.37
C SER A 63 -9.49 11.97 -15.98
N HIS A 64 -10.78 12.29 -15.85
CA HIS A 64 -11.43 12.53 -14.57
C HIS A 64 -12.86 11.99 -14.61
N PHE A 65 -13.33 11.51 -13.46
CA PHE A 65 -14.71 11.03 -13.25
C PHE A 65 -15.32 11.73 -12.04
N ASN A 66 -16.53 12.21 -12.18
CA ASN A 66 -17.27 12.88 -11.11
C ASN A 66 -17.81 11.89 -10.07
N PHE A 67 -18.49 12.38 -9.02
CA PHE A 67 -19.09 11.52 -7.99
C PHE A 67 -20.20 10.60 -8.51
N ALA A 68 -20.84 10.95 -9.63
CA ALA A 68 -21.81 10.09 -10.31
C ALA A 68 -21.11 9.02 -11.18
N MET A 69 -19.77 8.97 -11.16
CA MET A 69 -18.94 8.08 -11.97
C MET A 69 -19.05 8.33 -13.48
N GLU A 70 -19.39 9.56 -13.88
CA GLU A 70 -19.41 9.98 -15.28
C GLU A 70 -18.11 10.71 -15.62
N ALA A 71 -17.59 10.49 -16.83
CA ALA A 71 -16.40 11.20 -17.29
C ALA A 71 -16.75 12.68 -17.51
N ASP A 72 -16.06 13.58 -16.79
CA ASP A 72 -16.28 15.03 -16.86
C ASP A 72 -15.06 15.81 -17.33
N ALA A 73 -13.92 15.13 -17.56
CA ALA A 73 -12.77 15.71 -18.25
C ALA A 73 -12.05 14.68 -19.13
N TRP A 74 -11.43 15.18 -20.21
CA TRP A 74 -10.68 14.38 -21.16
C TRP A 74 -9.27 14.97 -21.33
N SER A 75 -8.30 14.09 -21.58
CA SER A 75 -6.91 14.47 -21.82
C SER A 75 -6.33 13.68 -22.99
N GLY A 76 -5.20 14.13 -23.52
CA GLY A 76 -4.45 13.36 -24.49
C GLY A 76 -3.99 12.01 -23.91
N LYS A 77 -3.86 11.00 -24.75
CA LYS A 77 -3.50 9.63 -24.33
C LYS A 77 -2.19 9.51 -23.53
N GLY A 78 -1.33 10.53 -23.56
CA GLY A 78 -0.14 10.58 -22.69
C GLY A 78 -0.44 10.46 -21.19
N ILE A 79 -1.70 10.68 -20.76
CA ILE A 79 -2.16 10.49 -19.38
C ILE A 79 -1.96 9.06 -18.87
N TYR A 80 -1.92 8.03 -19.74
CA TYR A 80 -1.61 6.65 -19.37
C TYR A 80 -0.23 6.53 -18.74
N TRP A 81 0.78 7.20 -19.30
CA TRP A 81 2.14 7.18 -18.77
C TRP A 81 2.28 8.04 -17.51
N LEU A 82 1.52 9.13 -17.42
CA LEU A 82 1.45 9.90 -16.17
C LEU A 82 0.86 9.05 -15.04
N LEU A 83 -0.23 8.34 -15.30
CA LEU A 83 -0.84 7.40 -14.35
C LEU A 83 0.18 6.33 -13.93
N ALA A 84 0.86 5.69 -14.90
CA ALA A 84 1.88 4.70 -14.61
C ALA A 84 2.97 5.24 -13.70
N GLY A 85 3.47 6.43 -13.97
CA GLY A 85 4.48 7.10 -13.14
C GLY A 85 4.01 7.33 -11.70
N VAL A 86 2.81 7.88 -11.53
CA VAL A 86 2.21 8.13 -10.20
C VAL A 86 2.03 6.82 -9.43
N MET A 87 1.51 5.77 -10.07
CA MET A 87 1.30 4.47 -9.43
C MET A 87 2.62 3.79 -9.05
N LEU A 88 3.62 3.83 -9.91
CA LEU A 88 4.95 3.27 -9.59
C LEU A 88 5.60 4.01 -8.41
N VAL A 89 5.51 5.34 -8.36
CA VAL A 89 6.01 6.12 -7.22
C VAL A 89 5.27 5.74 -5.94
N GLY A 90 3.94 5.64 -5.96
CA GLY A 90 3.14 5.20 -4.81
C GLY A 90 3.52 3.78 -4.34
N MET A 91 3.68 2.84 -5.28
CA MET A 91 4.11 1.48 -4.98
C MET A 91 5.53 1.46 -4.39
N ALA A 92 6.46 2.25 -4.93
CA ALA A 92 7.83 2.36 -4.41
C ALA A 92 7.87 2.94 -2.99
N ILE A 93 7.04 3.94 -2.69
CA ILE A 93 6.89 4.51 -1.34
C ILE A 93 6.38 3.43 -0.38
N CYS A 94 5.31 2.71 -0.72
CA CYS A 94 4.77 1.63 0.11
C CYS A 94 5.79 0.50 0.32
N ALA A 95 6.47 0.06 -0.74
CA ALA A 95 7.50 -0.96 -0.65
C ALA A 95 8.67 -0.49 0.25
N SER A 96 9.11 0.76 0.10
CA SER A 96 10.16 1.34 0.94
C SER A 96 9.73 1.48 2.41
N ALA A 97 8.47 1.81 2.66
CA ALA A 97 7.89 1.94 3.99
C ALA A 97 7.86 0.60 4.75
N ALA A 98 7.76 -0.54 4.04
CA ALA A 98 7.87 -1.86 4.64
C ALA A 98 9.23 -2.11 5.34
N TYR A 99 10.28 -1.41 4.90
CA TYR A 99 11.65 -1.49 5.45
C TYR A 99 12.05 -0.27 6.26
N ASN A 100 11.49 0.89 5.95
CA ASN A 100 11.80 2.15 6.59
C ASN A 100 10.59 2.74 7.30
N ARG A 101 10.54 2.56 8.63
CA ARG A 101 9.43 3.00 9.48
C ARG A 101 9.24 4.50 9.56
N LYS A 102 10.25 5.29 9.23
CA LYS A 102 10.14 6.74 9.19
C LYS A 102 9.10 7.22 8.16
N LEU A 103 8.81 6.37 7.17
CA LEU A 103 7.80 6.65 6.15
C LEU A 103 6.38 6.30 6.59
N VAL A 104 6.21 5.63 7.74
CA VAL A 104 4.88 5.22 8.23
C VAL A 104 4.49 6.07 9.42
N ASN A 105 3.51 6.94 9.24
CA ASN A 105 2.88 7.67 10.35
C ASN A 105 1.63 6.93 10.82
N LEU A 106 1.70 6.32 12.00
CA LEU A 106 0.57 5.63 12.61
C LEU A 106 0.01 6.45 13.77
N PRO A 107 -1.33 6.55 13.90
CA PRO A 107 -1.98 7.23 15.00
C PRO A 107 -1.90 6.43 16.33
N ILE A 108 -1.00 5.45 16.40
CA ILE A 108 -0.88 4.52 17.52
C ILE A 108 0.55 4.53 18.05
N ARG A 109 0.68 4.62 19.37
CA ARG A 109 1.98 4.44 20.04
C ARG A 109 2.32 2.96 20.11
N LEU A 110 3.47 2.59 19.58
CA LEU A 110 4.01 1.24 19.67
C LEU A 110 4.50 1.01 21.11
N LYS A 111 4.21 -0.17 21.66
CA LYS A 111 4.49 -0.51 23.07
C LYS A 111 5.43 -1.71 23.19
N GLU A 112 6.31 -1.68 24.19
CA GLU A 112 6.99 -2.89 24.63
C GLU A 112 6.01 -3.75 25.51
N PRO A 113 6.13 -5.07 25.50
CA PRO A 113 7.14 -5.92 24.85
C PRO A 113 6.78 -6.31 23.40
N VAL A 114 5.63 -5.88 22.89
CA VAL A 114 5.05 -6.32 21.60
C VAL A 114 5.54 -5.54 20.40
N PHE A 115 6.44 -4.60 20.63
CA PHE A 115 6.96 -3.67 19.62
C PHE A 115 7.40 -4.32 18.30
N TYR A 116 8.22 -5.39 18.36
CA TYR A 116 8.68 -6.08 17.13
C TYR A 116 7.55 -6.78 16.38
N ARG A 117 6.52 -7.26 17.09
CA ARG A 117 5.34 -7.86 16.47
C ARG A 117 4.51 -6.81 15.75
N GLN A 118 4.29 -5.66 16.38
CA GLN A 118 3.56 -4.52 15.79
C GLN A 118 4.26 -4.03 14.51
N ILE A 119 5.57 -3.96 14.53
CA ILE A 119 6.39 -3.58 13.39
C ILE A 119 6.32 -4.57 12.22
N GLY A 120 6.33 -5.86 12.51
CA GLY A 120 6.12 -6.88 11.48
C GLY A 120 4.78 -6.71 10.77
N LEU A 121 3.73 -6.35 11.53
CA LEU A 121 2.41 -6.07 10.97
C LEU A 121 2.39 -4.82 10.09
N ILE A 122 3.10 -3.75 10.49
CA ILE A 122 3.26 -2.54 9.68
C ILE A 122 3.92 -2.88 8.34
N GLY A 123 5.03 -3.62 8.38
CA GLY A 123 5.72 -4.02 7.16
C GLY A 123 4.84 -4.86 6.22
N ARG A 124 4.03 -5.78 6.79
CA ARG A 124 3.08 -6.57 6.01
C ARG A 124 1.95 -5.72 5.44
N MET A 125 1.42 -4.78 6.22
CA MET A 125 0.42 -3.81 5.74
C MET A 125 0.94 -3.05 4.51
N CYS A 126 2.16 -2.51 4.59
CA CYS A 126 2.76 -1.78 3.47
C CYS A 126 2.91 -2.65 2.20
N ARG A 127 3.30 -3.93 2.34
CA ARG A 127 3.39 -4.87 1.21
C ARG A 127 2.03 -5.15 0.58
N ILE A 128 0.99 -5.34 1.40
CA ILE A 128 -0.38 -5.52 0.90
C ILE A 128 -0.86 -4.24 0.22
N MET A 129 -0.54 -3.07 0.76
CA MET A 129 -0.88 -1.78 0.13
C MET A 129 -0.25 -1.63 -1.25
N THR A 130 0.97 -2.14 -1.46
CA THR A 130 1.58 -2.16 -2.81
C THR A 130 0.74 -2.97 -3.80
N LEU A 131 0.18 -4.11 -3.39
CA LEU A 131 -0.74 -4.91 -4.23
C LEU A 131 -2.08 -4.19 -4.46
N VAL A 132 -2.63 -3.55 -3.44
CA VAL A 132 -3.88 -2.77 -3.59
C VAL A 132 -3.69 -1.62 -4.56
N LEU A 133 -2.53 -0.96 -4.56
CA LEU A 133 -2.20 0.08 -5.54
C LEU A 133 -2.10 -0.45 -6.96
N SER A 134 -1.61 -1.68 -7.18
CA SER A 134 -1.63 -2.29 -8.52
C SER A 134 -3.06 -2.60 -9.00
N LEU A 135 -3.95 -3.00 -8.09
CA LEU A 135 -5.38 -3.18 -8.40
C LEU A 135 -6.07 -1.83 -8.69
N MET A 136 -5.72 -0.78 -7.96
CA MET A 136 -6.20 0.58 -8.24
C MET A 136 -5.74 1.05 -9.62
N TRP A 137 -4.47 0.80 -9.97
CA TRP A 137 -3.94 1.11 -11.29
C TRP A 137 -4.74 0.39 -12.38
N LEU A 138 -5.01 -0.92 -12.22
CA LEU A 138 -5.86 -1.69 -13.13
C LEU A 138 -7.26 -1.07 -13.25
N ALA A 139 -7.89 -0.73 -12.13
CA ALA A 139 -9.23 -0.16 -12.12
C ALA A 139 -9.32 1.14 -12.92
N ILE A 140 -8.33 2.04 -12.73
CA ILE A 140 -8.27 3.31 -13.47
C ILE A 140 -7.99 3.06 -14.97
N LEU A 141 -7.07 2.14 -15.30
CA LEU A 141 -6.80 1.78 -16.70
C LEU A 141 -8.07 1.25 -17.41
N LEU A 142 -8.83 0.38 -16.75
CA LEU A 142 -10.08 -0.14 -17.30
C LEU A 142 -11.11 0.97 -17.50
N ALA A 143 -11.29 1.85 -16.52
CA ALA A 143 -12.21 2.98 -16.62
C ALA A 143 -11.86 3.92 -17.79
N MET A 144 -10.58 4.25 -17.93
CA MET A 144 -10.09 5.12 -19.03
C MET A 144 -10.19 4.47 -20.40
N SER A 145 -10.19 3.14 -20.46
CA SER A 145 -10.15 2.37 -21.72
C SER A 145 -11.49 1.75 -22.10
N ALA A 146 -12.48 1.80 -21.23
CA ALA A 146 -13.75 1.07 -21.36
C ALA A 146 -14.41 1.24 -22.74
N SER A 147 -14.47 2.47 -23.25
CA SER A 147 -15.14 2.81 -24.50
C SER A 147 -14.55 2.12 -25.72
N PHE A 148 -13.20 1.98 -25.80
CA PHE A 148 -12.55 1.40 -26.97
C PHE A 148 -12.21 -0.09 -26.84
N ILE A 149 -12.22 -0.65 -25.60
CA ILE A 149 -12.08 -2.09 -25.38
C ILE A 149 -13.43 -2.85 -25.37
N GLY A 150 -14.55 -2.13 -25.54
CA GLY A 150 -15.89 -2.72 -25.56
C GLY A 150 -16.38 -3.17 -24.17
N MET A 151 -15.85 -2.62 -23.10
CA MET A 151 -16.34 -2.86 -21.73
C MET A 151 -17.43 -1.85 -21.40
N PRO A 152 -18.55 -2.26 -20.76
CA PRO A 152 -19.54 -1.31 -20.24
C PRO A 152 -18.88 -0.34 -19.25
N GLU A 153 -19.09 0.96 -19.45
CA GLU A 153 -18.42 2.01 -18.64
C GLU A 153 -18.82 1.97 -17.18
N ASP A 154 -20.08 1.68 -16.88
CA ASP A 154 -20.60 1.50 -15.53
C ASP A 154 -19.91 0.36 -14.76
N VAL A 155 -19.60 -0.74 -15.46
CA VAL A 155 -18.85 -1.86 -14.89
C VAL A 155 -17.39 -1.46 -14.62
N ALA A 156 -16.71 -0.87 -15.61
CA ALA A 156 -15.32 -0.49 -15.50
C ALA A 156 -15.07 0.51 -14.34
N ILE A 157 -15.93 1.51 -14.22
CA ILE A 157 -15.86 2.57 -13.22
C ILE A 157 -16.10 2.05 -11.80
N THR A 158 -16.97 1.04 -11.63
CA THR A 158 -17.30 0.44 -10.33
C THR A 158 -16.06 -0.13 -9.61
N PHE A 159 -15.02 -0.54 -10.34
CA PHE A 159 -13.80 -1.06 -9.75
C PHE A 159 -13.02 0.01 -8.96
N ILE A 160 -13.15 1.30 -9.30
CA ILE A 160 -12.43 2.38 -8.60
C ILE A 160 -12.88 2.49 -7.12
N PRO A 161 -14.16 2.70 -6.78
CA PRO A 161 -14.59 2.76 -5.39
C PRO A 161 -14.39 1.43 -4.65
N MET A 162 -14.48 0.28 -5.32
CA MET A 162 -14.16 -1.01 -4.70
C MET A 162 -12.70 -1.10 -4.26
N THR A 163 -11.75 -0.65 -5.08
CA THR A 163 -10.33 -0.65 -4.70
C THR A 163 -10.01 0.38 -3.62
N VAL A 164 -10.70 1.54 -3.61
CA VAL A 164 -10.62 2.52 -2.51
C VAL A 164 -11.14 1.91 -1.21
N ALA A 165 -12.29 1.26 -1.23
CA ALA A 165 -12.86 0.58 -0.06
C ALA A 165 -11.93 -0.52 0.46
N LEU A 166 -11.33 -1.32 -0.43
CA LEU A 166 -10.33 -2.32 -0.08
C LEU A 166 -9.10 -1.69 0.60
N MET A 167 -8.60 -0.59 0.06
CA MET A 167 -7.46 0.15 0.62
C MET A 167 -7.76 0.62 2.05
N LEU A 168 -8.91 1.26 2.27
CA LEU A 168 -9.35 1.72 3.58
C LEU A 168 -9.56 0.54 4.54
N GLY A 169 -10.13 -0.56 4.06
CA GLY A 169 -10.34 -1.80 4.83
C GLY A 169 -9.01 -2.41 5.31
N VAL A 170 -8.00 -2.47 4.45
CA VAL A 170 -6.66 -2.95 4.81
C VAL A 170 -6.03 -2.06 5.89
N ILE A 171 -6.06 -0.74 5.71
CA ILE A 171 -5.53 0.22 6.68
C ILE A 171 -6.24 0.05 8.03
N LEU A 172 -7.56 0.04 8.04
CA LEU A 172 -8.36 -0.12 9.25
C LEU A 172 -8.07 -1.44 9.96
N PHE A 173 -8.07 -2.56 9.23
CA PHE A 173 -7.81 -3.88 9.79
C PHE A 173 -6.45 -3.95 10.48
N TYR A 174 -5.38 -3.51 9.81
CA TYR A 174 -4.04 -3.56 10.38
C TYR A 174 -3.87 -2.57 11.54
N THR A 175 -4.46 -1.38 11.44
CA THR A 175 -4.45 -0.39 12.52
C THR A 175 -5.11 -0.93 13.78
N LEU A 176 -6.30 -1.51 13.66
CA LEU A 176 -7.02 -2.14 14.78
C LEU A 176 -6.23 -3.33 15.36
N LYS A 177 -5.64 -4.17 14.50
CA LYS A 177 -4.84 -5.32 14.93
C LYS A 177 -3.59 -4.91 15.70
N ILE A 178 -2.89 -3.87 15.24
CA ILE A 178 -1.71 -3.31 15.91
C ILE A 178 -2.10 -2.73 17.27
N TRP A 179 -3.20 -1.99 17.31
CA TRP A 179 -3.73 -1.41 18.55
C TRP A 179 -4.16 -2.48 19.57
N TRP A 180 -4.90 -3.48 19.12
CA TRP A 180 -5.37 -4.59 19.97
C TRP A 180 -4.19 -5.35 20.61
N ILE A 181 -3.16 -5.70 19.84
CA ILE A 181 -1.95 -6.36 20.32
C ILE A 181 -1.24 -5.50 21.39
N GLY A 182 -1.26 -4.18 21.26
CA GLY A 182 -0.68 -3.27 22.24
C GLY A 182 -1.52 -3.09 23.51
N ARG A 183 -2.76 -3.61 23.55
CA ARG A 183 -3.64 -3.55 24.74
C ARG A 183 -3.63 -4.83 25.56
N VAL A 184 -3.53 -5.96 24.91
CA VAL A 184 -3.75 -7.29 25.53
C VAL A 184 -2.46 -7.83 26.16
N LEU A 185 -1.30 -7.30 25.82
CA LEU A 185 0.02 -7.68 26.32
C LEU A 185 0.76 -6.46 26.90
#